data_d98f439300daa1b761b30d7abfb71d8c
#
_entry.id   d98f439300daa1b761b30d7abfb71d8c
#
_cell.length_a   1.000
_cell.length_b   1.000
_cell.length_c   1.000
_cell.angle_alpha   90.00
_cell.angle_beta   90.00
_cell.angle_gamma   90.00
#
_symmetry.space_group_name_H-M   'P 1'
#
loop_
_entity.id
_entity.type
_entity.pdbx_description
1 polymer ?
#
loop_
_entity_poly.entity_id
_entity_poly.type
_entity_poly.pdbx_seq_one_letter_code
_entity_poly.pdbx_strand_id
1 'polypeptide(L)' 'MPQRFEQVVWPHLDAAYNLTRWLIGNPADAEDVVQESCLRALRFFDGFRGGDSRSWLLQIVRNTCYSWV' A
#
# COMPACT_ATOMS: atom_id res chain seq x y z
N MET A 1 -22.07 3.30 6.93
CA MET A 1 -20.94 3.93 7.61
C MET A 1 -19.76 4.00 6.65
N PRO A 2 -19.11 5.15 6.52
CA PRO A 2 -17.90 5.20 5.72
C PRO A 2 -16.81 4.35 6.37
N GLN A 3 -16.03 3.67 5.55
CA GLN A 3 -14.91 2.89 6.06
C GLN A 3 -13.79 3.82 6.48
N ARG A 4 -13.14 3.47 7.58
CA ARG A 4 -11.98 4.23 8.05
C ARG A 4 -10.74 3.73 7.32
N PHE A 5 -9.83 4.66 7.04
CA PHE A 5 -8.59 4.36 6.33
C PHE A 5 -7.81 3.23 7.01
N GLU A 6 -7.68 3.28 8.32
CA GLU A 6 -6.94 2.27 9.08
C GLU A 6 -7.55 0.88 8.92
N GLN A 7 -8.87 0.79 8.89
CA GLN A 7 -9.56 -0.49 8.74
C GLN A 7 -9.34 -1.10 7.36
N VAL A 8 -9.13 -0.26 6.37
CA VAL A 8 -8.88 -0.71 4.99
C VAL A 8 -7.43 -1.12 4.80
N VAL A 9 -6.49 -0.42 5.42
CA VAL A 9 -5.06 -0.55 5.13
C VAL A 9 -4.33 -1.46 6.11
N TRP A 10 -4.56 -1.32 7.42
CA TRP A 10 -3.77 -2.03 8.42
C TRP A 10 -3.80 -3.55 8.31
N PRO A 11 -4.96 -4.20 7.99
CA PRO A 11 -4.94 -5.66 7.85
C PRO A 11 -4.04 -6.17 6.74
N HIS A 12 -3.63 -5.30 5.82
CA HIS A 12 -2.87 -5.68 4.64
C HIS A 12 -1.44 -5.15 4.64
N LEU A 13 -0.98 -4.55 5.76
CA LEU A 13 0.37 -3.99 5.82
C LEU A 13 1.44 -5.06 5.67
N ASP A 14 1.24 -6.24 6.27
CA ASP A 14 2.20 -7.33 6.11
C ASP A 14 2.32 -7.76 4.66
N ALA A 15 1.19 -7.89 3.97
CA ALA A 15 1.19 -8.23 2.55
C ALA A 15 1.88 -7.15 1.72
N ALA A 16 1.64 -5.87 2.06
CA ALA A 16 2.28 -4.75 1.40
C ALA A 16 3.80 -4.80 1.57
N TYR A 17 4.25 -5.04 2.79
CA TYR A 17 5.68 -5.13 3.09
C TYR A 17 6.32 -6.31 2.36
N ASN A 18 5.66 -7.48 2.38
CA ASN A 18 6.18 -8.67 1.72
C ASN A 18 6.29 -8.47 0.20
N LEU A 19 5.29 -7.85 -0.42
CA LEU A 19 5.35 -7.53 -1.84
C LEU A 19 6.50 -6.58 -2.14
N THR A 20 6.66 -5.57 -1.30
CA THR A 20 7.72 -4.57 -1.48
C THR A 20 9.11 -5.22 -1.35
N ARG A 21 9.30 -6.11 -0.36
CA ARG A 21 10.56 -6.83 -0.19
C ARG A 21 10.86 -7.71 -1.39
N TRP A 22 9.82 -8.31 -1.96
CA TRP A 22 9.97 -9.12 -3.15
C TRP A 22 10.43 -8.30 -4.36
N LEU A 23 9.86 -7.10 -4.53
CA LEU A 23 10.13 -6.27 -5.71
C LEU A 23 11.39 -5.42 -5.55
N ILE A 24 11.66 -4.91 -4.36
CA ILE A 24 12.77 -3.98 -4.08
C ILE A 24 13.99 -4.72 -3.55
N GLY A 25 13.79 -5.68 -2.64
CA GLY A 25 14.86 -6.49 -2.08
C GLY A 25 15.56 -5.88 -0.87
N ASN A 26 15.87 -4.60 -0.89
CA ASN A 26 16.57 -3.92 0.21
C ASN A 26 15.59 -3.58 1.34
N PRO A 27 15.84 -4.04 2.59
CA PRO A 27 14.89 -3.80 3.70
C PRO A 27 14.64 -2.32 3.99
N ALA A 28 15.68 -1.48 3.97
CA ALA A 28 15.53 -0.06 4.27
C ALA A 28 14.69 0.63 3.20
N ASP A 29 14.96 0.33 1.93
CA ASP A 29 14.18 0.87 0.83
C ASP A 29 12.75 0.36 0.87
N ALA A 30 12.54 -0.91 1.25
CA ALA A 30 11.21 -1.49 1.35
C ALA A 30 10.37 -0.75 2.38
N GLU A 31 10.95 -0.40 3.53
CA GLU A 31 10.24 0.38 4.55
C GLU A 31 9.83 1.75 4.01
N ASP A 32 10.73 2.43 3.32
CA ASP A 32 10.45 3.73 2.72
C ASP A 32 9.34 3.64 1.68
N VAL A 33 9.37 2.59 0.86
CA VAL A 33 8.34 2.38 -0.17
C VAL A 33 6.98 2.09 0.46
N VAL A 34 6.94 1.31 1.55
CA VAL A 34 5.67 1.05 2.25
C VAL A 34 5.11 2.34 2.83
N GLN A 35 5.96 3.18 3.43
CA GLN A 35 5.52 4.48 3.95
C GLN A 35 4.96 5.36 2.83
N GLU A 36 5.66 5.46 1.72
CA GLU A 36 5.19 6.24 0.58
C GLU A 36 3.89 5.68 0.02
N SER A 37 3.76 4.35 -0.03
CA SER A 37 2.54 3.70 -0.49
C SER A 37 1.36 4.03 0.40
N CYS A 38 1.58 4.07 1.72
CA CYS A 38 0.52 4.44 2.67
C CYS A 38 0.10 5.89 2.48
N LEU A 39 1.04 6.79 2.22
CA LEU A 39 0.71 8.20 1.94
C LEU A 39 -0.09 8.33 0.65
N ARG A 40 0.27 7.58 -0.38
CA ARG A 40 -0.49 7.56 -1.64
C ARG A 40 -1.88 6.97 -1.42
N ALA A 41 -1.98 5.90 -0.63
CA ALA A 41 -3.27 5.29 -0.31
C ALA A 41 -4.17 6.29 0.41
N LEU A 42 -3.63 7.04 1.36
CA LEU A 42 -4.39 8.08 2.06
C LEU A 42 -4.89 9.15 1.07
N ARG A 43 -4.03 9.55 0.15
CA ARG A 43 -4.38 10.55 -0.87
C ARG A 43 -5.50 10.07 -1.79
N PHE A 44 -5.49 8.77 -2.13
CA PHE A 44 -6.47 8.19 -3.05
C PHE A 44 -7.67 7.57 -2.35
N PHE A 45 -7.72 7.64 -1.01
CA PHE A 45 -8.75 6.94 -0.24
C PHE A 45 -10.16 7.41 -0.57
N ASP A 46 -10.34 8.67 -0.90
CA ASP A 46 -11.64 9.21 -1.28
C ASP A 46 -12.21 8.51 -2.53
N GLY A 47 -11.33 7.98 -3.38
CA GLY A 47 -11.74 7.23 -4.56
C GLY A 47 -12.02 5.76 -4.31
N PHE A 48 -11.72 5.26 -3.10
CA PHE A 48 -11.98 3.88 -2.77
C PHE A 48 -13.48 3.68 -2.49
N ARG A 49 -14.11 2.81 -3.27
CA ARG A 49 -15.56 2.60 -3.21
C ARG A 49 -15.95 1.32 -2.48
N GLY A 50 -15.04 0.73 -1.74
CA GLY A 50 -15.26 -0.56 -1.10
C GLY A 50 -14.77 -1.69 -1.99
N GLY A 51 -15.19 -2.91 -1.67
CA GLY A 51 -14.72 -4.08 -2.39
C GLY A 51 -13.41 -4.61 -1.84
N ASP A 52 -12.55 -5.11 -2.70
CA ASP A 52 -11.31 -5.77 -2.29
C ASP A 52 -10.23 -4.76 -1.91
N SER A 53 -10.20 -4.43 -0.62
CA SER A 53 -9.23 -3.46 -0.09
C SER A 53 -7.79 -3.95 -0.22
N ARG A 54 -7.57 -5.27 -0.12
CA ARG A 54 -6.24 -5.84 -0.28
C ARG A 54 -5.70 -5.59 -1.68
N SER A 55 -6.48 -5.92 -2.70
CA SER A 55 -6.08 -5.67 -4.09
C SER A 55 -5.87 -4.19 -4.37
N TRP A 56 -6.75 -3.35 -3.82
CA TRP A 56 -6.64 -1.90 -3.99
C TRP A 56 -5.32 -1.39 -3.42
N LEU A 57 -4.98 -1.79 -2.20
CA LEU A 57 -3.75 -1.35 -1.56
C LEU A 57 -2.52 -1.90 -2.27
N LEU A 58 -2.53 -3.19 -2.60
CA LEU A 58 -1.38 -3.83 -3.25
C LEU A 58 -1.11 -3.24 -4.63
N GLN A 59 -2.15 -2.78 -5.33
CA GLN A 59 -1.96 -2.09 -6.61
C GLN A 59 -1.19 -0.78 -6.40
N ILE A 60 -1.52 -0.02 -5.35
CA ILE A 60 -0.81 1.21 -5.01
C ILE A 60 0.64 0.91 -4.64
N VAL A 61 0.86 -0.13 -3.84
CA VAL A 61 2.21 -0.55 -3.44
C VAL A 61 3.05 -0.93 -4.65
N ARG A 62 2.48 -1.72 -5.54
CA ARG A 62 3.16 -2.16 -6.76
C ARG A 62 3.56 -0.97 -7.63
N ASN A 63 2.63 -0.04 -7.84
CA ASN A 63 2.92 1.16 -8.62
C ASN A 63 3.99 2.01 -7.96
N THR A 64 3.99 2.09 -6.63
CA THR A 64 5.02 2.82 -5.89
C THR A 64 6.38 2.17 -6.06
N CYS A 65 6.45 0.84 -6.01
CA CYS A 65 7.70 0.11 -6.25
C CYS A 65 8.25 0.41 -7.65
N TYR A 66 7.41 0.42 -8.65
CA TYR A 66 7.84 0.68 -10.01
C TYR A 66 8.34 2.12 -10.19
N SER A 67 7.76 3.06 -9.46
CA SER A 67 8.21 4.46 -9.49
C SER A 67 9.51 4.67 -8.73
N TRP A 68 9.82 3.79 -7.80
CA TRP A 68 10.97 3.94 -6.91
C TRP A 68 12.31 3.65 -7.58
N VAL A 69 12.32 2.73 -8.53
CA VAL A 69 13.56 2.30 -9.21
C VAL A 69 13.84 3.09 -10.49
#